data_bc73363cb5a340d4c13d6fd4d71754a1
#
_entry.id   bc73363cb5a340d4c13d6fd4d71754a1
#
_cell.length_a   1.000
_cell.length_b   1.000
_cell.length_c   1.000
_cell.angle_alpha   90.00
_cell.angle_beta   90.00
_cell.angle_gamma   90.00
#
_symmetry.space_group_name_H-M   'P 1'
#
loop_
_entity.id
_entity.type
_entity.pdbx_description
1 polymer ?
#
loop_
_entity_poly.entity_id
_entity_poly.type
_entity_poly.pdbx_seq_one_letter_code
_entity_poly.pdbx_strand_id
1 'polypeptide(L)'
;CITSTVSQLLDDGVHAEEPGLLLGKIQCGKTDTFEDIIGLAFDKGIDIAVVFTKGTKPLAQQTIMRMKKDYRFFKPSDNLDQRATINIYDIMKVWNNLKQAKVEGCKTVIVCKKQATNMSHLIDMFAKNCTFLKKKKVLIVDDEADFASRNYRAVKPQHNLIDEDGNPIMQPAETEMAKISQQIDDFRKIPDYCRYLQVTATPYCLYLQPKGELNLNGNVVKPFKPRFTSIVPVHAAYIGGKQYFEDSQN
;
A
#
# COMPACT_ATOMS: atom_id res chain seq x y z
N CYS A 1 16.18 -2.62 -10.70
CA CYS A 1 15.25 -2.24 -9.63
C CYS A 1 14.07 -3.22 -9.57
N ILE A 2 13.17 -3.30 -10.57
CA ILE A 2 11.92 -4.10 -10.53
C ILE A 2 12.18 -5.58 -10.21
N THR A 3 13.01 -6.26 -11.00
CA THR A 3 13.33 -7.70 -10.82
C THR A 3 13.93 -7.98 -9.44
N SER A 4 14.88 -7.15 -9.00
CA SER A 4 15.49 -7.29 -7.67
C SER A 4 14.49 -7.08 -6.54
N THR A 5 13.58 -6.09 -6.68
CA THR A 5 12.53 -5.82 -5.70
C THR A 5 11.58 -7.01 -5.58
N VAL A 6 11.11 -7.55 -6.71
CA VAL A 6 10.20 -8.71 -6.71
C VAL A 6 10.89 -9.94 -6.15
N SER A 7 12.16 -10.19 -6.50
CA SER A 7 12.91 -11.32 -5.95
C SER A 7 13.03 -11.22 -4.42
N GLN A 8 13.34 -10.04 -3.88
CA GLN A 8 13.44 -9.83 -2.43
C GLN A 8 12.07 -9.91 -1.72
N LEU A 9 11.00 -9.40 -2.35
CA LEU A 9 9.64 -9.48 -1.79
C LEU A 9 9.12 -10.92 -1.71
N LEU A 10 9.44 -11.74 -2.70
CA LEU A 10 8.92 -13.11 -2.81
C LEU A 10 9.86 -14.16 -2.19
N ASP A 11 10.98 -13.75 -1.59
CA ASP A 11 11.84 -14.62 -0.81
C ASP A 11 11.03 -15.31 0.32
N ASP A 12 11.21 -16.61 0.50
CA ASP A 12 10.47 -17.42 1.48
C ASP A 12 10.67 -16.97 2.93
N GLY A 13 11.79 -16.31 3.23
CA GLY A 13 12.06 -15.72 4.54
C GLY A 13 11.39 -14.37 4.80
N VAL A 14 10.65 -13.80 3.84
CA VAL A 14 9.97 -12.50 3.99
C VAL A 14 8.52 -12.70 4.38
N HIS A 15 8.06 -11.96 5.37
CA HIS A 15 6.68 -11.95 5.83
C HIS A 15 6.06 -10.55 5.70
N ALA A 16 4.73 -10.45 5.78
CA ALA A 16 4.03 -9.17 5.71
C ALA A 16 4.43 -8.18 6.84
N GLU A 17 5.07 -8.68 7.88
CA GLU A 17 5.61 -7.89 8.99
C GLU A 17 6.94 -7.19 8.66
N GLU A 18 7.60 -7.61 7.60
CA GLU A 18 8.88 -7.09 7.14
C GLU A 18 8.76 -6.53 5.72
N PRO A 19 8.19 -5.33 5.56
CA PRO A 19 7.92 -4.77 4.23
C PRO A 19 9.19 -4.48 3.44
N GLY A 20 9.09 -4.54 2.11
CA GLY A 20 10.05 -3.87 1.24
C GLY A 20 9.73 -2.37 1.14
N LEU A 21 10.72 -1.55 0.87
CA LEU A 21 10.57 -0.13 0.59
C LEU A 21 11.01 0.18 -0.84
N LEU A 22 10.12 0.76 -1.63
CA LEU A 22 10.42 1.39 -2.90
C LEU A 22 10.58 2.89 -2.67
N LEU A 23 11.84 3.35 -2.71
CA LEU A 23 12.18 4.75 -2.51
C LEU A 23 12.42 5.43 -3.84
N GLY A 24 11.74 6.52 -4.09
CA GLY A 24 11.96 7.34 -5.28
C GLY A 24 11.77 8.81 -5.02
N LYS A 25 12.47 9.66 -5.76
CA LYS A 25 12.29 11.11 -5.70
C LYS A 25 10.84 11.48 -6.02
N ILE A 26 10.44 12.70 -5.68
CA ILE A 26 9.13 13.23 -6.04
C ILE A 26 9.02 13.27 -7.58
N GLN A 27 7.94 12.73 -8.14
CA GLN A 27 7.67 12.68 -9.58
C GLN A 27 8.74 11.95 -10.43
N CYS A 28 9.44 10.96 -9.88
CA CYS A 28 10.45 10.18 -10.61
C CYS A 28 9.93 8.90 -11.26
N GLY A 29 8.61 8.68 -11.36
CA GLY A 29 8.03 7.47 -11.95
C GLY A 29 7.80 6.32 -10.93
N LYS A 30 7.64 6.62 -9.63
CA LYS A 30 7.34 5.59 -8.63
C LYS A 30 6.10 4.77 -8.97
N THR A 31 5.06 5.43 -9.50
CA THR A 31 3.80 4.75 -9.86
C THR A 31 4.02 3.74 -10.98
N ASP A 32 4.70 4.12 -12.05
CA ASP A 32 5.03 3.20 -13.15
C ASP A 32 5.87 2.02 -12.62
N THR A 33 6.84 2.30 -11.78
CA THR A 33 7.73 1.28 -11.21
C THR A 33 6.95 0.28 -10.33
N PHE A 34 6.02 0.72 -9.48
CA PHE A 34 5.26 -0.24 -8.68
C PHE A 34 4.18 -0.98 -9.50
N GLU A 35 3.65 -0.39 -10.56
CA GLU A 35 2.79 -1.09 -11.52
C GLU A 35 3.56 -2.22 -12.21
N ASP A 36 4.78 -1.97 -12.67
CA ASP A 36 5.65 -3.02 -13.23
C ASP A 36 6.00 -4.11 -12.19
N ILE A 37 6.23 -3.72 -10.93
CA ILE A 37 6.45 -4.67 -9.83
C ILE A 37 5.22 -5.56 -9.62
N ILE A 38 4.01 -5.02 -9.66
CA ILE A 38 2.76 -5.78 -9.57
C ILE A 38 2.66 -6.77 -10.74
N GLY A 39 2.91 -6.31 -11.97
CA GLY A 39 2.89 -7.16 -13.16
C GLY A 39 3.85 -8.35 -13.04
N LEU A 40 5.10 -8.09 -12.69
CA LEU A 40 6.10 -9.15 -12.50
C LEU A 40 5.77 -10.06 -11.30
N ALA A 41 5.18 -9.54 -10.23
CA ALA A 41 4.74 -10.34 -9.09
C ALA A 41 3.59 -11.29 -9.49
N PHE A 42 2.69 -10.86 -10.36
CA PHE A 42 1.65 -11.72 -10.94
C PHE A 42 2.25 -12.88 -11.75
N ASP A 43 3.27 -12.62 -12.56
CA ASP A 43 4.01 -13.67 -13.29
C ASP A 43 4.70 -14.66 -12.35
N LYS A 44 5.10 -14.20 -11.17
CA LYS A 44 5.73 -15.00 -10.11
C LYS A 44 4.74 -15.68 -9.16
N GLY A 45 3.45 -15.63 -9.46
CA GLY A 45 2.42 -16.40 -8.75
C GLY A 45 1.63 -15.65 -7.70
N ILE A 46 1.78 -14.33 -7.56
CA ILE A 46 0.82 -13.51 -6.79
C ILE A 46 -0.52 -13.54 -7.53
N ASP A 47 -1.62 -13.59 -6.78
CA ASP A 47 -2.99 -13.64 -7.32
C ASP A 47 -3.67 -12.28 -7.26
N ILE A 48 -3.45 -11.55 -6.16
CA ILE A 48 -4.12 -10.29 -5.86
C ILE A 48 -3.10 -9.23 -5.47
N ALA A 49 -3.19 -8.04 -6.05
CA ALA A 49 -2.51 -6.85 -5.56
C ALA A 49 -3.53 -5.92 -4.91
N VAL A 50 -3.29 -5.49 -3.69
CA VAL A 50 -4.08 -4.47 -2.99
C VAL A 50 -3.26 -3.20 -2.95
N VAL A 51 -3.75 -2.14 -3.61
CA VAL A 51 -3.04 -0.85 -3.71
C VAL A 51 -3.71 0.15 -2.79
N PHE A 52 -3.00 0.56 -1.75
CA PHE A 52 -3.42 1.66 -0.89
C PHE A 52 -3.03 3.00 -1.52
N THR A 53 -3.98 3.90 -1.63
CA THR A 53 -3.76 5.26 -2.14
C THR A 53 -4.07 6.30 -1.08
N LYS A 54 -3.54 7.51 -1.23
CA LYS A 54 -3.86 8.63 -0.36
C LYS A 54 -5.38 8.92 -0.37
N GLY A 55 -5.93 9.34 0.76
CA GLY A 55 -7.36 9.35 1.10
C GLY A 55 -8.32 10.17 0.22
N THR A 56 -7.92 10.69 -0.95
CA THR A 56 -8.83 11.47 -1.80
C THR A 56 -9.45 10.63 -2.92
N LYS A 57 -10.75 10.87 -3.19
CA LYS A 57 -11.48 10.16 -4.26
C LYS A 57 -10.87 10.36 -5.65
N PRO A 58 -10.45 11.57 -6.06
CA PRO A 58 -9.83 11.79 -7.37
C PRO A 58 -8.54 10.97 -7.57
N LEU A 59 -7.67 10.89 -6.55
CA LEU A 59 -6.42 10.13 -6.64
C LEU A 59 -6.65 8.64 -6.83
N ALA A 60 -7.58 8.04 -6.08
CA ALA A 60 -7.92 6.64 -6.26
C ALA A 60 -8.48 6.35 -7.66
N GLN A 61 -9.35 7.23 -8.18
CA GLN A 61 -9.86 7.09 -9.54
C GLN A 61 -8.76 7.26 -10.59
N GLN A 62 -7.86 8.21 -10.41
CA GLN A 62 -6.70 8.40 -11.29
C GLN A 62 -5.82 7.15 -11.35
N THR A 63 -5.50 6.55 -10.18
CA THR A 63 -4.74 5.30 -10.10
C THR A 63 -5.46 4.17 -10.85
N ILE A 64 -6.78 4.00 -10.63
CA ILE A 64 -7.57 2.97 -11.33
C ILE A 64 -7.57 3.19 -12.85
N MET A 65 -7.76 4.43 -13.30
CA MET A 65 -7.79 4.74 -14.74
C MET A 65 -6.43 4.50 -15.39
N ARG A 66 -5.34 4.88 -14.69
CA ARG A 66 -3.98 4.66 -15.15
C ARG A 66 -3.68 3.17 -15.26
N MET A 67 -3.88 2.39 -14.22
CA MET A 67 -3.68 0.94 -14.24
C MET A 67 -4.52 0.26 -15.33
N LYS A 68 -5.78 0.68 -15.54
CA LYS A 68 -6.61 0.16 -16.64
C LYS A 68 -6.05 0.48 -18.01
N LYS A 69 -5.43 1.64 -18.18
CA LYS A 69 -4.75 2.03 -19.42
C LYS A 69 -3.48 1.22 -19.63
N ASP A 70 -2.66 1.07 -18.59
CA ASP A 70 -1.34 0.45 -18.69
C ASP A 70 -1.45 -1.07 -18.79
N TYR A 71 -2.37 -1.69 -18.04
CA TYR A 71 -2.66 -3.12 -18.15
C TYR A 71 -3.62 -3.52 -19.27
N ARG A 72 -4.09 -2.60 -20.12
CA ARG A 72 -4.98 -2.93 -21.26
C ARG A 72 -4.36 -3.91 -22.27
N PHE A 73 -3.03 -3.94 -22.36
CA PHE A 73 -2.30 -4.83 -23.26
C PHE A 73 -2.23 -6.27 -22.75
N PHE A 74 -2.55 -6.49 -21.48
CA PHE A 74 -2.68 -7.82 -20.89
C PHE A 74 -4.09 -8.40 -21.05
N LYS A 75 -4.97 -7.76 -21.85
CA LYS A 75 -6.22 -8.40 -22.26
C LYS A 75 -5.88 -9.54 -23.22
N PRO A 76 -6.50 -10.75 -23.04
CA PRO A 76 -6.32 -11.79 -24.01
C PRO A 76 -6.76 -11.28 -25.39
N SER A 77 -5.93 -11.46 -26.40
CA SER A 77 -6.44 -11.54 -27.77
C SER A 77 -7.41 -12.71 -27.81
N ASP A 78 -8.45 -12.66 -28.63
CA ASP A 78 -9.60 -13.59 -28.66
C ASP A 78 -9.26 -15.10 -28.66
N ASN A 79 -7.99 -15.49 -28.71
CA ASN A 79 -7.47 -16.84 -28.71
C ASN A 79 -6.46 -17.16 -27.61
N LEU A 80 -6.22 -16.28 -26.63
CA LEU A 80 -5.27 -16.52 -25.54
C LEU A 80 -6.01 -16.81 -24.22
N ASP A 81 -5.50 -17.80 -23.52
CA ASP A 81 -5.97 -18.33 -22.24
C ASP A 81 -6.49 -17.22 -21.31
N GLN A 82 -7.72 -17.33 -20.79
CA GLN A 82 -8.36 -16.35 -19.88
C GLN A 82 -7.52 -16.01 -18.64
N ARG A 83 -6.47 -16.79 -18.38
CA ARG A 83 -5.53 -16.63 -17.26
C ARG A 83 -4.68 -15.34 -17.34
N ALA A 84 -4.63 -14.66 -18.48
CA ALA A 84 -3.86 -13.42 -18.66
C ALA A 84 -4.64 -12.14 -18.33
N THR A 85 -5.91 -12.23 -17.94
CA THR A 85 -6.72 -11.03 -17.66
C THR A 85 -6.41 -10.45 -16.29
N ILE A 86 -6.10 -9.15 -16.24
CA ILE A 86 -5.96 -8.40 -15.00
C ILE A 86 -7.25 -7.62 -14.77
N ASN A 87 -7.95 -7.93 -13.69
CA ASN A 87 -9.14 -7.20 -13.25
C ASN A 87 -8.76 -6.09 -12.27
N ILE A 88 -9.28 -4.89 -12.45
CA ILE A 88 -8.98 -3.74 -11.59
C ILE A 88 -10.28 -3.20 -11.00
N TYR A 89 -10.36 -3.22 -9.67
CA TYR A 89 -11.55 -2.84 -8.91
C TYR A 89 -11.26 -1.71 -7.93
N ASP A 90 -12.27 -0.84 -7.75
CA ASP A 90 -12.38 0.03 -6.58
C ASP A 90 -13.05 -0.76 -5.46
N ILE A 91 -12.45 -0.78 -4.26
CA ILE A 91 -13.00 -1.49 -3.10
C ILE A 91 -14.47 -1.12 -2.84
N MET A 92 -14.83 0.14 -3.01
CA MET A 92 -16.18 0.64 -2.77
C MET A 92 -17.24 0.03 -3.70
N LYS A 93 -16.81 -0.57 -4.81
CA LYS A 93 -17.71 -1.20 -5.79
C LYS A 93 -17.84 -2.71 -5.61
N VAL A 94 -16.91 -3.36 -4.89
CA VAL A 94 -16.81 -4.82 -4.87
C VAL A 94 -16.76 -5.46 -3.48
N TRP A 95 -16.65 -4.67 -2.41
CA TRP A 95 -16.36 -5.17 -1.05
C TRP A 95 -17.35 -6.24 -0.53
N ASN A 96 -18.60 -6.27 -1.02
CA ASN A 96 -19.64 -7.21 -0.58
C ASN A 96 -20.19 -8.10 -1.70
N ASN A 97 -19.74 -7.95 -2.95
CA ASN A 97 -20.35 -8.62 -4.10
C ASN A 97 -19.35 -9.21 -5.11
N LEU A 98 -18.06 -9.27 -4.78
CA LEU A 98 -17.06 -9.87 -5.66
C LEU A 98 -17.29 -11.38 -5.74
N LYS A 99 -17.63 -11.86 -6.93
CA LYS A 99 -17.85 -13.28 -7.18
C LYS A 99 -16.53 -14.01 -7.33
N GLN A 100 -16.43 -15.21 -6.75
CA GLN A 100 -15.24 -16.05 -6.83
C GLN A 100 -14.82 -16.30 -8.29
N ALA A 101 -15.77 -16.60 -9.18
CA ALA A 101 -15.51 -16.80 -10.60
C ALA A 101 -14.84 -15.60 -11.33
N LYS A 102 -14.91 -14.39 -10.74
CA LYS A 102 -14.21 -13.21 -11.29
C LYS A 102 -12.74 -13.10 -10.86
N VAL A 103 -12.32 -13.91 -9.90
CA VAL A 103 -10.94 -13.95 -9.38
C VAL A 103 -10.25 -15.25 -9.79
N GLU A 104 -11.00 -16.33 -9.93
CA GLU A 104 -10.45 -17.61 -10.41
C GLU A 104 -9.96 -17.47 -11.84
N GLY A 105 -8.73 -17.90 -12.06
CA GLY A 105 -8.08 -17.84 -13.38
C GLY A 105 -7.64 -16.44 -13.84
N CYS A 106 -7.87 -15.39 -13.04
CA CYS A 106 -7.50 -14.01 -13.36
C CYS A 106 -6.61 -13.42 -12.28
N LYS A 107 -5.76 -12.48 -12.66
CA LYS A 107 -5.05 -11.61 -11.71
C LYS A 107 -5.94 -10.42 -11.33
N THR A 108 -5.87 -9.99 -10.09
CA THR A 108 -6.79 -8.97 -9.58
C THR A 108 -6.05 -7.85 -8.85
N VAL A 109 -6.37 -6.61 -9.20
CA VAL A 109 -5.94 -5.41 -8.47
C VAL A 109 -7.14 -4.81 -7.77
N ILE A 110 -7.02 -4.56 -6.47
CA ILE A 110 -8.02 -3.88 -5.65
C ILE A 110 -7.42 -2.57 -5.17
N VAL A 111 -7.97 -1.44 -5.61
CA VAL A 111 -7.54 -0.12 -5.15
C VAL A 111 -8.39 0.31 -3.97
N CYS A 112 -7.72 0.65 -2.87
CA CYS A 112 -8.34 1.05 -1.61
C CYS A 112 -7.74 2.36 -1.11
N LYS A 113 -8.59 3.35 -0.83
CA LYS A 113 -8.13 4.59 -0.21
C LYS A 113 -7.76 4.36 1.26
N LYS A 114 -6.72 5.00 1.73
CA LYS A 114 -6.37 5.08 3.16
C LYS A 114 -7.35 6.00 3.89
N GLN A 115 -8.56 5.48 4.10
CA GLN A 115 -9.68 6.09 4.81
C GLN A 115 -10.37 5.00 5.63
N ALA A 116 -10.74 5.29 6.87
CA ALA A 116 -11.23 4.30 7.82
C ALA A 116 -12.37 3.43 7.28
N THR A 117 -13.36 4.01 6.58
CA THR A 117 -14.47 3.26 5.98
C THR A 117 -14.01 2.31 4.87
N ASN A 118 -13.13 2.76 3.97
CA ASN A 118 -12.62 1.94 2.88
C ASN A 118 -11.77 0.77 3.42
N MET A 119 -10.96 1.03 4.44
CA MET A 119 -10.15 0.00 5.10
C MET A 119 -11.04 -1.02 5.83
N SER A 120 -12.12 -0.59 6.51
CA SER A 120 -13.10 -1.50 7.10
C SER A 120 -13.76 -2.38 6.04
N HIS A 121 -14.16 -1.82 4.89
CA HIS A 121 -14.73 -2.59 3.79
C HIS A 121 -13.74 -3.62 3.23
N LEU A 122 -12.46 -3.28 3.13
CA LEU A 122 -11.43 -4.22 2.68
C LEU A 122 -11.26 -5.38 3.68
N ILE A 123 -11.22 -5.08 4.97
CA ILE A 123 -11.15 -6.08 6.04
C ILE A 123 -12.39 -6.99 5.98
N ASP A 124 -13.60 -6.42 5.94
CA ASP A 124 -14.84 -7.18 5.87
C ASP A 124 -14.94 -8.02 4.59
N MET A 125 -14.44 -7.53 3.46
CA MET A 125 -14.37 -8.26 2.21
C MET A 125 -13.59 -9.57 2.38
N PHE A 126 -12.38 -9.51 2.90
CA PHE A 126 -11.53 -10.68 3.07
C PHE A 126 -11.96 -11.54 4.26
N ALA A 127 -12.37 -10.94 5.38
CA ALA A 127 -12.68 -11.65 6.61
C ALA A 127 -14.07 -12.32 6.61
N LYS A 128 -15.05 -11.70 5.95
CA LYS A 128 -16.49 -12.07 6.07
C LYS A 128 -17.16 -12.35 4.71
N ASN A 129 -17.08 -11.39 3.76
CA ASN A 129 -17.93 -11.40 2.57
C ASN A 129 -17.40 -12.27 1.44
N CYS A 130 -16.06 -12.31 1.27
CA CYS A 130 -15.37 -13.02 0.19
C CYS A 130 -14.22 -13.85 0.76
N THR A 131 -14.51 -14.73 1.72
CA THR A 131 -13.49 -15.47 2.51
C THR A 131 -12.57 -16.36 1.66
N PHE A 132 -12.95 -16.70 0.42
CA PHE A 132 -12.11 -17.38 -0.54
C PHE A 132 -10.84 -16.59 -0.89
N LEU A 133 -10.84 -15.26 -0.69
CA LEU A 133 -9.68 -14.39 -0.93
C LEU A 133 -8.55 -14.63 0.08
N LYS A 134 -8.84 -15.16 1.28
CA LYS A 134 -7.81 -15.46 2.29
C LYS A 134 -6.75 -16.45 1.77
N LYS A 135 -7.18 -17.42 0.94
CA LYS A 135 -6.31 -18.44 0.36
C LYS A 135 -5.52 -17.97 -0.86
N LYS A 136 -5.73 -16.75 -1.33
CA LYS A 136 -5.00 -16.17 -2.45
C LYS A 136 -3.70 -15.54 -1.98
N LYS A 137 -2.67 -15.59 -2.82
CA LYS A 137 -1.40 -14.90 -2.57
C LYS A 137 -1.56 -13.41 -2.81
N VAL A 138 -1.40 -12.61 -1.77
CA VAL A 138 -1.65 -11.16 -1.78
C VAL A 138 -0.35 -10.38 -1.72
N LEU A 139 -0.22 -9.37 -2.58
CA LEU A 139 0.77 -8.30 -2.49
C LEU A 139 0.06 -7.00 -2.11
N ILE A 140 0.44 -6.41 -0.99
CA ILE A 140 0.03 -5.06 -0.62
C ILE A 140 1.06 -4.07 -1.17
N VAL A 141 0.59 -3.03 -1.86
CA VAL A 141 1.40 -1.87 -2.26
C VAL A 141 0.81 -0.64 -1.59
N ASP A 142 1.58 -0.02 -0.74
CA ASP A 142 1.17 1.17 0.03
C ASP A 142 1.82 2.42 -0.56
N ASP A 143 1.11 3.09 -1.45
CA ASP A 143 1.56 4.34 -2.04
C ASP A 143 1.43 5.49 -1.03
N GLU A 144 2.44 6.35 -0.96
CA GLU A 144 2.60 7.36 0.10
C GLU A 144 2.57 6.71 1.50
N ALA A 145 3.39 5.67 1.71
CA ALA A 145 3.40 4.88 2.94
C ALA A 145 3.73 5.70 4.19
N ASP A 146 4.46 6.79 4.04
CA ASP A 146 4.76 7.74 5.12
C ASP A 146 3.52 8.49 5.64
N PHE A 147 2.43 8.53 4.89
CA PHE A 147 1.21 9.24 5.28
C PHE A 147 0.54 8.62 6.51
N ALA A 148 0.46 7.29 6.61
CA ALA A 148 -0.20 6.61 7.74
C ALA A 148 0.79 6.18 8.84
N SER A 149 2.07 5.99 8.51
CA SER A 149 3.09 5.52 9.46
C SER A 149 3.62 6.57 10.42
N ARG A 150 3.23 7.84 10.27
CA ARG A 150 3.63 8.93 11.20
C ARG A 150 3.13 8.77 12.63
N ASN A 151 2.09 7.97 12.87
CA ASN A 151 1.35 7.95 14.13
C ASN A 151 1.79 6.89 15.12
N TYR A 152 2.83 6.11 14.82
CA TYR A 152 3.50 5.28 15.84
C TYR A 152 4.37 6.09 16.80
N ARG A 153 4.59 7.39 16.56
CA ARG A 153 5.12 8.26 17.61
C ARG A 153 4.02 8.43 18.64
N ALA A 154 4.29 8.00 19.87
CA ALA A 154 3.48 8.41 21.01
C ALA A 154 3.24 9.92 20.85
N VAL A 155 2.00 10.31 20.60
CA VAL A 155 1.60 11.71 20.59
C VAL A 155 2.02 12.22 21.95
N LYS A 156 3.07 13.05 22.01
CA LYS A 156 3.35 13.79 23.24
C LYS A 156 2.09 14.63 23.43
N PRO A 157 1.35 14.43 24.54
CA PRO A 157 0.19 15.27 24.78
C PRO A 157 0.66 16.71 24.64
N GLN A 158 0.05 17.45 23.72
CA GLN A 158 0.22 18.89 23.72
C GLN A 158 -0.41 19.36 25.04
N HIS A 159 0.40 19.92 25.91
CA HIS A 159 0.09 20.22 27.30
C HIS A 159 -1.10 21.17 27.53
N ASN A 160 -1.88 21.53 26.51
CA ASN A 160 -2.84 22.63 26.57
C ASN A 160 -4.31 22.25 26.22
N LEU A 161 -4.62 21.00 25.93
CA LEU A 161 -6.00 20.57 25.70
C LEU A 161 -6.29 19.31 26.53
N ILE A 162 -6.86 19.52 27.70
CA ILE A 162 -7.29 18.48 28.64
C ILE A 162 -8.84 18.55 28.67
N ASP A 163 -9.50 17.38 28.64
CA ASP A 163 -10.95 17.32 28.84
C ASP A 163 -11.30 17.57 30.31
N GLU A 164 -12.61 17.63 30.63
CA GLU A 164 -13.11 17.87 31.99
C GLU A 164 -12.66 16.80 32.99
N ASP A 165 -12.23 15.63 32.52
CA ASP A 165 -11.75 14.49 33.30
C ASP A 165 -10.22 14.46 33.42
N GLY A 166 -9.51 15.42 32.84
CA GLY A 166 -8.04 15.53 32.90
C GLY A 166 -7.28 14.71 31.85
N ASN A 167 -7.97 14.15 30.85
CA ASN A 167 -7.35 13.38 29.77
C ASN A 167 -6.94 14.29 28.59
N PRO A 168 -5.83 14.01 27.89
CA PRO A 168 -5.42 14.78 26.73
C PRO A 168 -6.42 14.61 25.58
N ILE A 169 -6.94 15.72 25.07
CA ILE A 169 -7.83 15.72 23.89
C ILE A 169 -6.99 15.47 22.65
N MET A 170 -7.20 14.32 22.01
CA MET A 170 -6.57 14.00 20.71
C MET A 170 -7.31 14.73 19.57
N GLN A 171 -6.56 15.32 18.65
CA GLN A 171 -7.17 15.92 17.46
C GLN A 171 -7.84 14.85 16.58
N PRO A 172 -9.01 15.13 15.97
CA PRO A 172 -9.74 14.16 15.16
C PRO A 172 -8.91 13.54 14.01
N ALA A 173 -8.04 14.33 13.38
CA ALA A 173 -7.15 13.86 12.31
C ALA A 173 -6.10 12.85 12.80
N GLU A 174 -5.54 13.03 14.00
CA GLU A 174 -4.57 12.09 14.58
C GLU A 174 -5.22 10.76 14.95
N THR A 175 -6.44 10.81 15.44
CA THR A 175 -7.24 9.62 15.77
C THR A 175 -7.59 8.81 14.51
N GLU A 176 -7.95 9.47 13.40
CA GLU A 176 -8.26 8.80 12.14
C GLU A 176 -7.01 8.11 11.55
N MET A 177 -5.87 8.77 11.56
CA MET A 177 -4.61 8.20 11.05
C MET A 177 -4.15 7.00 11.89
N ALA A 178 -4.26 7.06 13.21
CA ALA A 178 -3.96 5.93 14.09
C ALA A 178 -4.87 4.73 13.78
N LYS A 179 -6.16 4.98 13.53
CA LYS A 179 -7.14 3.96 13.12
C LYS A 179 -6.79 3.33 11.77
N ILE A 180 -6.37 4.13 10.79
CA ILE A 180 -5.94 3.61 9.47
C ILE A 180 -4.70 2.73 9.62
N SER A 181 -3.72 3.15 10.41
CA SER A 181 -2.51 2.36 10.66
C SER A 181 -2.85 1.00 11.31
N GLN A 182 -3.75 1.00 12.28
CA GLN A 182 -4.25 -0.23 12.90
C GLN A 182 -4.96 -1.12 11.88
N GLN A 183 -5.81 -0.56 11.05
CA GLN A 183 -6.52 -1.30 10.01
C GLN A 183 -5.60 -1.89 8.95
N ILE A 184 -4.49 -1.23 8.61
CA ILE A 184 -3.44 -1.80 7.75
C ILE A 184 -2.79 -3.01 8.44
N ASP A 185 -2.47 -2.88 9.72
CA ASP A 185 -1.90 -3.98 10.52
C ASP A 185 -2.87 -5.16 10.62
N ASP A 186 -4.13 -4.91 10.84
CA ASP A 186 -5.17 -5.95 10.91
C ASP A 186 -5.34 -6.63 9.54
N PHE A 187 -5.41 -5.86 8.46
CA PHE A 187 -5.61 -6.41 7.12
C PHE A 187 -4.48 -7.35 6.68
N ARG A 188 -3.21 -6.97 6.88
CA ARG A 188 -2.07 -7.78 6.44
C ARG A 188 -1.99 -9.17 7.08
N LYS A 189 -2.70 -9.37 8.20
CA LYS A 189 -2.77 -10.64 8.95
C LYS A 189 -3.89 -11.56 8.45
N ILE A 190 -4.79 -11.07 7.58
CA ILE A 190 -5.96 -11.83 7.13
C ILE A 190 -5.62 -12.83 6.02
N PRO A 191 -4.87 -12.48 4.94
CA PRO A 191 -4.50 -13.45 3.92
C PRO A 191 -3.47 -14.46 4.45
N ASP A 192 -3.62 -15.73 4.10
CA ASP A 192 -2.70 -16.81 4.48
C ASP A 192 -1.28 -16.57 3.94
N TYR A 193 -1.18 -15.90 2.79
CA TYR A 193 0.07 -15.45 2.19
C TYR A 193 -0.02 -13.97 1.85
N CYS A 194 0.82 -13.17 2.46
CA CYS A 194 0.85 -11.72 2.25
C CYS A 194 2.30 -11.21 2.11
N ARG A 195 2.51 -10.33 1.15
CA ARG A 195 3.74 -9.54 0.98
C ARG A 195 3.37 -8.06 1.00
N TYR A 196 4.29 -7.22 1.47
CA TYR A 196 4.01 -5.80 1.67
C TYR A 196 5.15 -4.94 1.11
N LEU A 197 4.81 -4.04 0.20
CA LEU A 197 5.69 -3.04 -0.40
C LEU A 197 5.23 -1.65 0.00
N GLN A 198 6.05 -0.93 0.71
CA GLN A 198 5.89 0.50 0.99
C GLN A 198 6.49 1.32 -0.15
N VAL A 199 5.81 2.37 -0.58
CA VAL A 199 6.27 3.28 -1.64
C VAL A 199 6.24 4.70 -1.11
N THR A 200 7.36 5.42 -1.15
CA THR A 200 7.42 6.82 -0.69
C THR A 200 8.59 7.59 -1.28
N ALA A 201 8.52 8.91 -1.21
CA ALA A 201 9.64 9.82 -1.46
C ALA A 201 10.29 10.32 -0.16
N THR A 202 9.61 10.15 1.00
CA THR A 202 10.03 10.69 2.30
C THR A 202 10.11 9.58 3.37
N PRO A 203 11.15 8.71 3.31
CA PRO A 203 11.21 7.47 4.08
C PRO A 203 11.55 7.63 5.56
N TYR A 204 11.86 8.82 6.02
CA TYR A 204 12.42 9.05 7.37
C TYR A 204 11.55 8.48 8.49
N CYS A 205 10.23 8.67 8.42
CA CYS A 205 9.32 8.15 9.42
C CYS A 205 9.24 6.61 9.44
N LEU A 206 9.53 5.95 8.31
CA LEU A 206 9.54 4.48 8.22
C LEU A 206 10.80 3.88 8.84
N TYR A 207 11.96 4.50 8.63
CA TYR A 207 13.23 4.05 9.23
C TYR A 207 13.36 4.36 10.72
N LEU A 208 12.75 5.47 11.18
CA LEU A 208 12.82 5.94 12.56
C LEU A 208 11.77 5.28 13.47
N GLN A 209 11.05 4.29 12.98
CA GLN A 209 10.11 3.54 13.80
C GLN A 209 10.86 2.78 14.91
N PRO A 210 10.28 2.72 16.13
CA PRO A 210 10.87 1.96 17.22
C PRO A 210 10.94 0.47 16.87
N LYS A 211 11.89 -0.21 17.46
CA LYS A 211 11.97 -1.68 17.37
C LYS A 211 11.07 -2.28 18.46
N GLY A 212 10.25 -3.24 18.07
CA GLY A 212 9.39 -3.98 18.98
C GLY A 212 7.92 -3.51 18.95
N GLU A 213 7.12 -4.11 19.82
CA GLU A 213 5.70 -3.82 19.92
C GLU A 213 5.46 -2.53 20.71
N LEU A 214 4.51 -1.73 20.24
CA LEU A 214 4.04 -0.52 20.89
C LEU A 214 2.66 -0.77 21.47
N ASN A 215 2.47 -0.45 22.73
CA ASN A 215 1.12 -0.41 23.31
C ASN A 215 0.57 1.03 23.14
N LEU A 216 -0.38 1.17 22.23
CA LEU A 216 -1.08 2.42 21.97
C LEU A 216 -2.51 2.30 22.51
N ASN A 217 -2.77 2.87 23.67
CA ASN A 217 -4.09 2.86 24.30
C ASN A 217 -4.74 1.46 24.40
N GLY A 218 -3.94 0.46 24.82
CA GLY A 218 -4.40 -0.93 24.96
C GLY A 218 -4.33 -1.77 23.68
N ASN A 219 -3.97 -1.18 22.53
CA ASN A 219 -3.72 -1.90 21.29
C ASN A 219 -2.22 -2.13 21.10
N VAL A 220 -1.85 -3.38 20.91
CA VAL A 220 -0.46 -3.75 20.59
C VAL A 220 -0.27 -3.63 19.08
N VAL A 221 0.57 -2.68 18.67
CA VAL A 221 0.91 -2.42 17.27
C VAL A 221 2.39 -2.69 17.04
N LYS A 222 2.70 -3.45 16.00
CA LYS A 222 4.08 -3.70 15.57
C LYS A 222 4.45 -2.76 14.42
N PRO A 223 5.39 -1.83 14.61
CA PRO A 223 5.81 -0.91 13.56
C PRO A 223 6.39 -1.62 12.33
N PHE A 224 6.15 -1.06 11.15
CA PHE A 224 6.58 -1.63 9.87
C PHE A 224 7.92 -1.05 9.41
N LYS A 225 9.00 -1.49 10.00
CA LYS A 225 10.33 -1.09 9.54
C LYS A 225 10.69 -1.83 8.26
N PRO A 226 11.12 -1.14 7.19
CA PRO A 226 11.53 -1.81 5.96
C PRO A 226 12.70 -2.77 6.18
N ARG A 227 12.57 -3.99 5.64
CA ARG A 227 13.65 -5.00 5.62
C ARG A 227 14.71 -4.66 4.58
N PHE A 228 14.27 -4.19 3.42
CA PHE A 228 15.15 -3.77 2.33
C PHE A 228 14.60 -2.52 1.66
N THR A 229 15.48 -1.84 0.92
CA THR A 229 15.12 -0.65 0.14
C THR A 229 15.58 -0.81 -1.29
N SER A 230 14.64 -0.64 -2.22
CA SER A 230 14.92 -0.51 -3.65
C SER A 230 14.77 0.94 -4.07
N ILE A 231 15.73 1.45 -4.83
CA ILE A 231 15.71 2.84 -5.30
C ILE A 231 15.20 2.86 -6.74
N VAL A 232 14.18 3.70 -6.99
CA VAL A 232 13.68 3.96 -8.35
C VAL A 232 14.77 4.71 -9.14
N PRO A 233 15.24 4.19 -10.28
CA PRO A 233 16.18 4.90 -11.11
C PRO A 233 15.61 6.25 -11.57
N VAL A 234 16.43 7.28 -11.51
CA VAL A 234 16.05 8.62 -11.96
C VAL A 234 16.43 8.76 -13.43
N HIS A 235 15.47 9.12 -14.28
CA HIS A 235 15.75 9.37 -15.70
C HIS A 235 16.71 10.54 -15.86
N ALA A 236 17.58 10.51 -16.88
CA ALA A 236 18.58 11.57 -17.14
C ALA A 236 17.96 12.96 -17.35
N ALA A 237 16.73 13.01 -17.88
CA ALA A 237 15.96 14.25 -18.07
C ALA A 237 15.12 14.66 -16.83
N TYR A 238 15.37 14.07 -15.65
CA TYR A 238 14.64 14.42 -14.44
C TYR A 238 15.05 15.79 -13.95
N ILE A 239 14.09 16.71 -13.89
CA ILE A 239 14.25 18.05 -13.33
C ILE A 239 13.92 18.00 -11.84
N GLY A 240 14.94 18.02 -11.01
CA GLY A 240 14.81 17.98 -9.54
C GLY A 240 15.30 19.25 -8.86
N GLY A 241 15.26 19.28 -7.53
CA GLY A 241 15.66 20.41 -6.73
C GLY A 241 17.05 20.97 -7.07
N LYS A 242 18.00 20.11 -7.43
CA LYS A 242 19.34 20.57 -7.84
C LYS A 242 19.27 21.53 -9.02
N GLN A 243 18.54 21.18 -10.05
CA GLN A 243 18.39 22.02 -11.26
C GLN A 243 17.62 23.32 -10.97
N TYR A 244 16.62 23.27 -10.08
CA TYR A 244 15.88 24.47 -9.72
C TYR A 244 16.62 25.40 -8.76
N PHE A 245 17.41 24.87 -7.82
CA PHE A 245 17.99 25.68 -6.73
C PHE A 245 19.49 25.89 -6.87
N GLU A 246 20.20 25.05 -7.64
CA GLU A 246 21.64 25.17 -7.82
C GLU A 246 21.98 25.61 -9.24
N ASP A 247 21.48 24.89 -10.28
CA ASP A 247 21.88 25.11 -11.67
C ASP A 247 21.18 26.30 -12.34
N SER A 248 20.00 26.74 -11.83
CA SER A 248 19.26 27.88 -12.38
C SER A 248 19.70 29.25 -11.85
N GLN A 249 20.68 29.30 -10.99
CA GLN A 249 21.23 30.55 -10.45
C GLN A 249 22.42 31.11 -11.28
N ASN A 250 22.76 30.50 -12.41
CA ASN A 250 23.80 30.95 -13.33
C ASN A 250 23.20 31.54 -14.62
#